data_07941f30cd9c573fb889fa4639004fdb
#
_entry.id   07941f30cd9c573fb889fa4639004fdb
#
_cell.length_a   1.000
_cell.length_b   1.000
_cell.length_c   1.000
_cell.angle_alpha   90.00
_cell.angle_beta   90.00
_cell.angle_gamma   90.00
#
_symmetry.space_group_name_H-M   'P 1'
#
loop_
_entity.id
_entity.type
_entity.pdbx_description
1 polymer ?
#
loop_
_entity_poly.entity_id
_entity_poly.type
_entity_poly.pdbx_seq_one_letter_code
_entity_poly.pdbx_strand_id
1 'polypeptide(L)'
;VFSYIEEYKMIETGSQVLLGISGGADSVCLLFLLKEYQKRKDFALRGIHINHGIRGEEAERDQEFTRELCVRLAVPLTVRYCPVPEMAAAQKLSLEEAGRLARRRAFEEEGRAWEADPEKFCIALAHHKNDQAETVLHNLIRGTGAGGLAGIRPVQKEEMKSYIRPLLCVSREEIREYLKEKGISWVEDSSNQDLSYTRNRIRQILIPQMEQMNPRVVSHIGTTAGYMGKIEEYLEEQADKLYGNYVKKQKEQYVVKRELSGEKDIMQEYVLRKVLTVAAGKRKDISRIHIETVKMLLLADTGSRAFLPYGLQAWQEYGNLVIGRAKEEEREKASLKFRIFPYEKQQIPEKTYTKWFD
;
A
#
# COMPACT_ATOMS: atom_id res chain seq x y z
N VAL A 1 -14.15 14.40 12.03
CA VAL A 1 -12.81 14.43 11.42
C VAL A 1 -11.77 14.93 12.43
N PHE A 2 -11.96 16.07 13.11
CA PHE A 2 -10.93 16.63 14.02
C PHE A 2 -10.60 15.69 15.18
N SER A 3 -11.60 15.10 15.85
CA SER A 3 -11.37 14.09 16.89
C SER A 3 -10.59 12.88 16.37
N TYR A 4 -10.80 12.52 15.10
CA TYR A 4 -10.08 11.42 14.45
C TYR A 4 -8.60 11.78 14.17
N ILE A 5 -8.33 13.03 13.78
CA ILE A 5 -6.96 13.55 13.64
C ILE A 5 -6.24 13.47 15.00
N GLU A 6 -6.91 13.83 16.09
CA GLU A 6 -6.36 13.82 17.45
C GLU A 6 -6.17 12.41 17.99
N GLU A 7 -7.16 11.51 17.80
CA GLU A 7 -7.10 10.09 18.21
C GLU A 7 -5.87 9.39 17.64
N TYR A 8 -5.61 9.60 16.33
CA TYR A 8 -4.50 8.98 15.63
C TYR A 8 -3.22 9.83 15.61
N LYS A 9 -3.19 10.98 16.31
CA LYS A 9 -2.05 11.91 16.34
C LYS A 9 -1.50 12.21 14.93
N MET A 10 -2.41 12.46 13.98
CA MET A 10 -2.05 12.63 12.57
C MET A 10 -1.27 13.92 12.31
N ILE A 11 -1.59 14.99 13.04
CA ILE A 11 -1.00 16.32 12.92
C ILE A 11 -0.69 16.83 14.32
N GLU A 12 0.58 17.09 14.57
CA GLU A 12 1.07 17.68 15.81
C GLU A 12 1.45 19.14 15.61
N THR A 13 1.65 19.88 16.69
CA THR A 13 2.12 21.26 16.61
C THR A 13 3.49 21.33 15.93
N GLY A 14 3.62 22.21 14.93
CA GLY A 14 4.81 22.33 14.11
C GLY A 14 4.91 21.29 12.98
N SER A 15 3.87 20.46 12.75
CA SER A 15 3.85 19.56 11.59
C SER A 15 3.93 20.30 10.26
N GLN A 16 4.52 19.67 9.26
CA GLN A 16 4.57 20.12 7.88
C GLN A 16 3.67 19.20 7.04
N VAL A 17 2.48 19.69 6.69
CA VAL A 17 1.45 18.90 5.99
C VAL A 17 1.46 19.22 4.52
N LEU A 18 1.76 18.22 3.68
CA LEU A 18 1.63 18.28 2.23
C LEU A 18 0.33 17.60 1.80
N LEU A 19 -0.63 18.37 1.29
CA LEU A 19 -1.91 17.86 0.84
C LEU A 19 -1.90 17.55 -0.65
N GLY A 20 -2.18 16.30 -1.03
CA GLY A 20 -2.47 15.92 -2.43
C GLY A 20 -3.86 16.43 -2.84
N ILE A 21 -3.92 17.35 -3.82
CA ILE A 21 -5.16 17.99 -4.27
C ILE A 21 -5.41 17.64 -5.74
N SER A 22 -6.53 16.96 -6.03
CA SER A 22 -6.95 16.63 -7.40
C SER A 22 -8.00 17.58 -7.98
N GLY A 23 -8.62 18.42 -7.15
CA GLY A 23 -9.80 19.23 -7.52
C GLY A 23 -11.13 18.52 -7.25
N GLY A 24 -11.14 17.21 -7.09
CA GLY A 24 -12.34 16.43 -6.76
C GLY A 24 -12.84 16.62 -5.33
N ALA A 25 -14.11 16.30 -5.10
CA ALA A 25 -14.84 16.54 -3.83
C ALA A 25 -14.03 16.18 -2.58
N ASP A 26 -13.44 14.98 -2.56
CA ASP A 26 -12.74 14.47 -1.39
C ASP A 26 -11.51 15.31 -1.03
N SER A 27 -10.68 15.65 -2.03
CA SER A 27 -9.48 16.48 -1.84
C SER A 27 -9.80 17.92 -1.49
N VAL A 28 -10.88 18.48 -2.07
CA VAL A 28 -11.38 19.81 -1.74
C VAL A 28 -11.92 19.86 -0.33
N CYS A 29 -12.71 18.86 0.09
CA CYS A 29 -13.20 18.73 1.46
C CYS A 29 -12.03 18.68 2.46
N LEU A 30 -11.02 17.87 2.19
CA LEU A 30 -9.85 17.77 3.06
C LEU A 30 -9.10 19.10 3.17
N LEU A 31 -8.95 19.85 2.07
CA LEU A 31 -8.33 21.16 2.06
C LEU A 31 -9.06 22.13 3.00
N PHE A 32 -10.38 22.23 2.90
CA PHE A 32 -11.17 23.11 3.75
C PHE A 32 -11.11 22.70 5.23
N LEU A 33 -11.20 21.40 5.52
CA LEU A 33 -11.11 20.90 6.89
C LEU A 33 -9.71 21.14 7.49
N LEU A 34 -8.63 20.98 6.72
CA LEU A 34 -7.29 21.28 7.20
C LEU A 34 -7.10 22.79 7.45
N LYS A 35 -7.66 23.67 6.60
CA LYS A 35 -7.68 25.11 6.83
C LYS A 35 -8.46 25.48 8.09
N GLU A 36 -9.57 24.82 8.36
CA GLU A 36 -10.33 25.02 9.59
C GLU A 36 -9.57 24.49 10.82
N TYR A 37 -8.88 23.35 10.68
CA TYR A 37 -8.07 22.77 11.75
C TYR A 37 -6.84 23.63 12.09
N GLN A 38 -6.26 24.40 11.14
CA GLN A 38 -5.20 25.38 11.39
C GLN A 38 -5.61 26.46 12.42
N LYS A 39 -6.93 26.73 12.61
CA LYS A 39 -7.41 27.66 13.64
C LYS A 39 -7.30 27.08 15.07
N ARG A 40 -7.14 25.76 15.17
CA ARG A 40 -7.05 25.02 16.45
C ARG A 40 -5.65 24.57 16.78
N LYS A 41 -4.82 24.34 15.77
CA LYS A 41 -3.49 23.78 15.91
C LYS A 41 -2.52 24.42 14.93
N ASP A 42 -1.36 24.80 15.41
CA ASP A 42 -0.32 25.42 14.58
C ASP A 42 0.42 24.35 13.79
N PHE A 43 0.33 24.40 12.45
CA PHE A 43 1.07 23.57 11.50
C PHE A 43 1.16 24.26 10.14
N ALA A 44 2.20 23.95 9.38
CA ALA A 44 2.36 24.44 8.02
C ALA A 44 1.57 23.56 7.04
N LEU A 45 0.84 24.18 6.09
CA LEU A 45 0.06 23.49 5.07
C LEU A 45 0.50 23.95 3.68
N ARG A 46 0.85 23.00 2.81
CA ARG A 46 1.07 23.19 1.37
C ARG A 46 0.25 22.20 0.58
N GLY A 47 -0.15 22.60 -0.63
CA GLY A 47 -0.82 21.74 -1.60
C GLY A 47 0.13 21.27 -2.70
N ILE A 48 -0.13 20.08 -3.23
CA ILE A 48 0.48 19.61 -4.48
C ILE A 48 -0.60 19.04 -5.40
N HIS A 49 -0.67 19.55 -6.61
CA HIS A 49 -1.49 19.02 -7.69
C HIS A 49 -0.61 18.28 -8.69
N ILE A 50 -1.01 17.06 -9.06
CA ILE A 50 -0.27 16.25 -10.02
C ILE A 50 -1.11 16.05 -11.27
N ASN A 51 -0.70 16.69 -12.35
CA ASN A 51 -1.27 16.49 -13.67
C ASN A 51 -0.60 15.26 -14.31
N HIS A 52 -1.37 14.20 -14.51
CA HIS A 52 -0.88 12.92 -15.02
C HIS A 52 -0.73 12.86 -16.55
N GLY A 53 -1.11 13.91 -17.29
CA GLY A 53 -1.04 13.96 -18.74
C GLY A 53 -1.98 12.99 -19.46
N ILE A 54 -3.04 12.50 -18.79
CA ILE A 54 -3.94 11.47 -19.34
C ILE A 54 -5.17 12.10 -20.01
N ARG A 55 -5.71 13.21 -19.47
CA ARG A 55 -7.03 13.76 -19.82
C ARG A 55 -7.01 15.08 -20.60
N GLY A 56 -5.86 15.52 -21.12
CA GLY A 56 -5.74 16.73 -21.93
C GLY A 56 -6.39 17.95 -21.28
N GLU A 57 -7.35 18.60 -21.97
CA GLU A 57 -8.02 19.83 -21.53
C GLU A 57 -8.76 19.69 -20.18
N GLU A 58 -9.32 18.52 -19.86
CA GLU A 58 -9.93 18.29 -18.54
C GLU A 58 -8.88 18.39 -17.41
N ALA A 59 -7.69 17.86 -17.62
CA ALA A 59 -6.63 17.94 -16.62
C ALA A 59 -6.13 19.39 -16.42
N GLU A 60 -6.12 20.20 -17.48
CA GLU A 60 -5.78 21.64 -17.40
C GLU A 60 -6.85 22.42 -16.65
N ARG A 61 -8.13 22.18 -16.93
CA ARG A 61 -9.26 22.77 -16.20
C ARG A 61 -9.19 22.42 -14.70
N ASP A 62 -8.96 21.16 -14.35
CA ASP A 62 -8.87 20.69 -12.98
C ASP A 62 -7.69 21.32 -12.23
N GLN A 63 -6.57 21.49 -12.92
CA GLN A 63 -5.39 22.18 -12.44
C GLN A 63 -5.67 23.66 -12.15
N GLU A 64 -6.33 24.37 -13.07
CA GLU A 64 -6.63 25.81 -12.89
C GLU A 64 -7.64 26.01 -11.76
N PHE A 65 -8.69 25.20 -11.70
CA PHE A 65 -9.63 25.18 -10.57
C PHE A 65 -8.90 25.01 -9.23
N THR A 66 -7.96 24.04 -9.17
CA THR A 66 -7.19 23.79 -7.95
C THR A 66 -6.29 24.97 -7.60
N ARG A 67 -5.69 25.62 -8.58
CA ARG A 67 -4.85 26.81 -8.41
C ARG A 67 -5.66 27.99 -7.82
N GLU A 68 -6.80 28.33 -8.43
CA GLU A 68 -7.68 29.39 -7.97
C GLU A 68 -8.17 29.13 -6.53
N LEU A 69 -8.52 27.87 -6.23
CA LEU A 69 -8.95 27.46 -4.91
C LEU A 69 -7.85 27.66 -3.85
N CYS A 70 -6.64 27.25 -4.14
CA CYS A 70 -5.51 27.40 -3.24
C CYS A 70 -5.12 28.87 -3.03
N VAL A 71 -5.16 29.69 -4.09
CA VAL A 71 -4.94 31.14 -3.98
C VAL A 71 -6.00 31.77 -3.05
N ARG A 72 -7.27 31.46 -3.25
CA ARG A 72 -8.38 31.97 -2.41
C ARG A 72 -8.23 31.60 -0.93
N LEU A 73 -7.67 30.40 -0.64
CA LEU A 73 -7.47 29.91 0.73
C LEU A 73 -6.10 30.25 1.30
N ALA A 74 -5.26 30.99 0.57
CA ALA A 74 -3.88 31.31 0.93
C ALA A 74 -3.09 30.02 1.32
N VAL A 75 -3.16 28.99 0.48
CA VAL A 75 -2.39 27.74 0.59
C VAL A 75 -1.37 27.71 -0.56
N PRO A 76 -0.07 27.68 -0.29
CA PRO A 76 0.94 27.52 -1.33
C PRO A 76 0.70 26.21 -2.10
N LEU A 77 0.66 26.27 -3.44
CA LEU A 77 0.42 25.12 -4.30
C LEU A 77 1.59 24.90 -5.25
N THR A 78 2.11 23.67 -5.24
CA THR A 78 3.02 23.17 -6.28
C THR A 78 2.23 22.35 -7.30
N VAL A 79 2.43 22.65 -8.58
CA VAL A 79 1.86 21.85 -9.67
C VAL A 79 2.98 21.03 -10.31
N ARG A 80 2.78 19.73 -10.44
CA ARG A 80 3.71 18.80 -11.10
C ARG A 80 3.05 18.15 -12.29
N TYR A 81 3.69 18.24 -13.44
CA TYR A 81 3.32 17.46 -14.62
C TYR A 81 4.12 16.13 -14.61
N CYS A 82 3.40 15.02 -14.69
CA CYS A 82 3.97 13.67 -14.73
C CYS A 82 3.39 12.92 -15.93
N PRO A 83 4.15 12.65 -17.00
CA PRO A 83 3.66 11.94 -18.18
C PRO A 83 3.49 10.44 -17.89
N VAL A 84 2.37 10.10 -17.24
CA VAL A 84 2.08 8.72 -16.77
C VAL A 84 1.99 7.71 -17.91
N PRO A 85 1.40 8.02 -19.10
CA PRO A 85 1.39 7.08 -20.22
C PRO A 85 2.78 6.65 -20.67
N GLU A 86 3.70 7.61 -20.81
CA GLU A 86 5.09 7.36 -21.21
C GLU A 86 5.84 6.59 -20.14
N MET A 87 5.62 6.92 -18.86
CA MET A 87 6.20 6.18 -17.73
C MET A 87 5.71 4.72 -17.69
N ALA A 88 4.42 4.50 -17.95
CA ALA A 88 3.83 3.16 -17.99
C ALA A 88 4.45 2.32 -19.09
N ALA A 89 4.57 2.87 -20.30
CA ALA A 89 5.17 2.21 -21.45
C ALA A 89 6.66 1.87 -21.20
N ALA A 90 7.45 2.84 -20.73
CA ALA A 90 8.88 2.69 -20.49
C ALA A 90 9.21 1.66 -19.40
N GLN A 91 8.38 1.55 -18.37
CA GLN A 91 8.61 0.67 -17.21
C GLN A 91 7.77 -0.62 -17.25
N LYS A 92 6.98 -0.84 -18.31
CA LYS A 92 6.05 -1.98 -18.46
C LYS A 92 5.11 -2.13 -17.27
N LEU A 93 4.56 -1.01 -16.80
CA LEU A 93 3.60 -0.91 -15.71
C LEU A 93 2.19 -0.66 -16.25
N SER A 94 1.17 -0.99 -15.46
CA SER A 94 -0.18 -0.48 -15.72
C SER A 94 -0.23 1.04 -15.49
N LEU A 95 -1.18 1.74 -16.11
CA LEU A 95 -1.38 3.19 -15.89
C LEU A 95 -1.62 3.51 -14.41
N GLU A 96 -2.34 2.63 -13.69
CA GLU A 96 -2.57 2.81 -12.24
C GLU A 96 -1.26 2.72 -11.44
N GLU A 97 -0.42 1.72 -11.71
CA GLU A 97 0.88 1.56 -11.03
C GLU A 97 1.84 2.71 -11.35
N ALA A 98 1.90 3.13 -12.62
CA ALA A 98 2.71 4.26 -13.05
C ALA A 98 2.24 5.56 -12.40
N GLY A 99 0.92 5.80 -12.32
CA GLY A 99 0.34 6.96 -11.65
C GLY A 99 0.62 6.98 -10.14
N ARG A 100 0.58 5.82 -9.47
CA ARG A 100 0.97 5.70 -8.06
C ARG A 100 2.46 5.99 -7.84
N LEU A 101 3.31 5.50 -8.72
CA LEU A 101 4.76 5.74 -8.67
C LEU A 101 5.08 7.22 -8.91
N ALA A 102 4.46 7.84 -9.93
CA ALA A 102 4.61 9.25 -10.23
C ALA A 102 4.20 10.13 -9.04
N ARG A 103 3.06 9.83 -8.42
CA ARG A 103 2.55 10.52 -7.23
C ARG A 103 3.51 10.41 -6.06
N ARG A 104 4.02 9.20 -5.78
CA ARG A 104 4.97 8.98 -4.70
C ARG A 104 6.25 9.79 -4.89
N ARG A 105 6.82 9.78 -6.10
CA ARG A 105 8.01 10.57 -6.45
C ARG A 105 7.76 12.07 -6.29
N ALA A 106 6.63 12.57 -6.79
CA ALA A 106 6.28 13.98 -6.68
C ALA A 106 6.15 14.44 -5.21
N PHE A 107 5.58 13.62 -4.33
CA PHE A 107 5.52 13.91 -2.89
C PHE A 107 6.91 13.91 -2.24
N GLU A 108 7.79 12.99 -2.60
CA GLU A 108 9.15 12.90 -2.09
C GLU A 108 10.02 14.08 -2.54
N GLU A 109 9.88 14.48 -3.80
CA GLU A 109 10.57 15.65 -4.34
C GLU A 109 10.11 16.94 -3.68
N GLU A 110 8.80 17.10 -3.45
CA GLU A 110 8.25 18.27 -2.79
C GLU A 110 8.67 18.33 -1.32
N GLY A 111 8.68 17.20 -0.60
CA GLY A 111 9.18 17.14 0.77
C GLY A 111 10.66 17.58 0.87
N ARG A 112 11.49 17.14 -0.07
CA ARG A 112 12.90 17.59 -0.16
C ARG A 112 13.01 19.07 -0.48
N ALA A 113 12.24 19.57 -1.45
CA ALA A 113 12.25 20.98 -1.84
C ALA A 113 11.71 21.89 -0.72
N TRP A 114 10.89 21.36 0.16
CA TRP A 114 10.41 22.07 1.35
C TRP A 114 11.39 22.02 2.52
N GLU A 115 12.49 21.29 2.39
CA GLU A 115 13.42 21.03 3.50
C GLU A 115 12.69 20.50 4.74
N ALA A 116 11.75 19.57 4.47
CA ALA A 116 10.83 19.10 5.48
C ALA A 116 11.56 18.26 6.54
N ASP A 117 11.25 18.53 7.80
CA ASP A 117 11.69 17.70 8.92
C ASP A 117 11.06 16.31 8.84
N PRO A 118 11.82 15.22 8.68
CA PRO A 118 11.29 13.87 8.53
C PRO A 118 10.34 13.43 9.65
N GLU A 119 10.56 13.91 10.87
CA GLU A 119 9.73 13.55 12.02
C GLU A 119 8.39 14.30 12.03
N LYS A 120 8.33 15.47 11.37
CA LYS A 120 7.17 16.35 11.32
C LYS A 120 6.46 16.35 9.98
N PHE A 121 7.07 15.77 8.94
CA PHE A 121 6.53 15.77 7.59
C PHE A 121 5.47 14.71 7.40
N CYS A 122 4.28 15.14 7.02
CA CYS A 122 3.19 14.24 6.68
C CYS A 122 2.51 14.62 5.36
N ILE A 123 2.09 13.60 4.63
CA ILE A 123 1.37 13.71 3.37
C ILE A 123 -0.09 13.36 3.65
N ALA A 124 -0.98 14.33 3.49
CA ALA A 124 -2.41 14.16 3.68
C ALA A 124 -3.07 13.68 2.38
N LEU A 125 -3.78 12.56 2.47
CA LEU A 125 -4.52 11.94 1.37
C LEU A 125 -6.01 11.88 1.71
N ALA A 126 -6.86 12.17 0.72
CA ALA A 126 -8.31 12.27 0.88
C ALA A 126 -9.06 10.93 0.75
N HIS A 127 -8.46 9.84 1.21
CA HIS A 127 -9.16 8.55 1.27
C HIS A 127 -10.26 8.60 2.34
N HIS A 128 -11.43 8.06 2.02
CA HIS A 128 -12.60 8.08 2.87
C HIS A 128 -13.12 6.65 3.17
N LYS A 129 -14.20 6.55 3.93
CA LYS A 129 -14.77 5.27 4.40
C LYS A 129 -15.14 4.30 3.27
N ASN A 130 -15.64 4.82 2.13
CA ASN A 130 -15.97 3.97 0.98
C ASN A 130 -14.69 3.42 0.31
N ASP A 131 -13.59 4.19 0.23
CA ASP A 131 -12.29 3.68 -0.27
C ASP A 131 -11.75 2.56 0.63
N GLN A 132 -11.98 2.65 1.95
CA GLN A 132 -11.66 1.58 2.88
C GLN A 132 -12.41 0.31 2.54
N ALA A 133 -13.75 0.39 2.35
CA ALA A 133 -14.57 -0.75 1.98
C ALA A 133 -14.14 -1.35 0.64
N GLU A 134 -13.89 -0.53 -0.38
CA GLU A 134 -13.38 -0.97 -1.67
C GLU A 134 -12.05 -1.73 -1.52
N THR A 135 -11.14 -1.21 -0.71
CA THR A 135 -9.82 -1.81 -0.51
C THR A 135 -9.90 -3.15 0.22
N VAL A 136 -10.71 -3.23 1.27
CA VAL A 136 -10.93 -4.48 2.02
C VAL A 136 -11.54 -5.55 1.13
N LEU A 137 -12.60 -5.22 0.38
CA LEU A 137 -13.25 -6.15 -0.54
C LEU A 137 -12.31 -6.58 -1.66
N HIS A 138 -11.56 -5.66 -2.24
CA HIS A 138 -10.57 -5.98 -3.26
C HIS A 138 -9.49 -6.94 -2.74
N ASN A 139 -8.99 -6.71 -1.52
CA ASN A 139 -8.00 -7.59 -0.90
C ASN A 139 -8.60 -8.97 -0.58
N LEU A 140 -9.85 -9.02 -0.10
CA LEU A 140 -10.57 -10.26 0.19
C LEU A 140 -10.74 -11.12 -1.08
N ILE A 141 -11.16 -10.51 -2.19
CA ILE A 141 -11.32 -11.20 -3.50
C ILE A 141 -9.99 -11.80 -3.99
N ARG A 142 -8.87 -11.14 -3.71
CA ARG A 142 -7.54 -11.61 -4.11
C ARG A 142 -6.93 -12.64 -3.16
N GLY A 143 -7.55 -12.87 -2.02
CA GLY A 143 -7.00 -13.65 -0.93
C GLY A 143 -5.97 -12.84 -0.12
N THR A 144 -6.23 -12.66 1.16
CA THR A 144 -5.39 -11.85 2.03
C THR A 144 -5.39 -12.36 3.47
N GLY A 145 -4.34 -12.05 4.23
CA GLY A 145 -4.28 -12.19 5.69
C GLY A 145 -4.80 -10.94 6.41
N ALA A 146 -4.60 -10.89 7.73
CA ALA A 146 -5.06 -9.81 8.61
C ALA A 146 -4.61 -8.42 8.12
N GLY A 147 -3.36 -8.27 7.70
CA GLY A 147 -2.84 -7.00 7.20
C GLY A 147 -3.55 -6.44 5.97
N GLY A 148 -4.04 -7.30 5.07
CA GLY A 148 -4.85 -6.83 3.94
C GLY A 148 -6.29 -6.55 4.31
N LEU A 149 -6.86 -7.25 5.29
CA LEU A 149 -8.19 -6.96 5.85
C LEU A 149 -8.20 -5.66 6.67
N ALA A 150 -7.06 -5.25 7.21
CA ALA A 150 -6.88 -3.93 7.82
C ALA A 150 -7.05 -2.78 6.80
N GLY A 151 -6.97 -3.06 5.51
CA GLY A 151 -7.21 -2.12 4.43
C GLY A 151 -6.26 -0.91 4.46
N ILE A 152 -6.83 0.29 4.39
CA ILE A 152 -6.09 1.56 4.41
C ILE A 152 -5.85 1.96 5.87
N ARG A 153 -4.61 2.20 6.25
CA ARG A 153 -4.26 2.66 7.61
C ARG A 153 -4.51 4.16 7.77
N PRO A 154 -5.08 4.63 8.91
CA PRO A 154 -5.23 6.06 9.20
C PRO A 154 -3.91 6.82 9.13
N VAL A 155 -2.87 6.24 9.70
CA VAL A 155 -1.48 6.72 9.64
C VAL A 155 -0.60 5.58 9.15
N GLN A 156 0.29 5.90 8.22
CA GLN A 156 1.30 4.97 7.72
C GLN A 156 2.65 5.67 7.77
N LYS A 157 3.51 5.23 8.69
CA LYS A 157 4.86 5.78 8.86
C LYS A 157 5.83 5.13 7.85
N GLU A 158 6.68 5.94 7.27
CA GLU A 158 7.85 5.56 6.48
C GLU A 158 9.08 6.31 7.04
N GLU A 159 10.30 5.92 6.66
CA GLU A 159 11.54 6.46 7.25
C GLU A 159 11.64 8.00 7.25
N MET A 160 11.15 8.65 6.20
CA MET A 160 11.31 10.09 5.98
C MET A 160 9.99 10.86 5.98
N LYS A 161 8.85 10.22 6.24
CA LYS A 161 7.52 10.81 6.13
C LYS A 161 6.45 9.92 6.75
N SER A 162 5.28 10.50 7.00
CA SER A 162 4.07 9.75 7.28
C SER A 162 2.97 10.09 6.27
N TYR A 163 2.15 9.11 5.92
CA TYR A 163 0.91 9.34 5.20
C TYR A 163 -0.24 9.38 6.19
N ILE A 164 -1.07 10.41 6.11
CA ILE A 164 -2.24 10.57 6.97
C ILE A 164 -3.52 10.62 6.13
N ARG A 165 -4.63 10.13 6.68
CA ARG A 165 -5.92 10.04 5.97
C ARG A 165 -7.07 10.50 6.85
N PRO A 166 -7.20 11.81 7.04
CA PRO A 166 -8.16 12.40 7.97
C PRO A 166 -9.63 12.09 7.64
N LEU A 167 -9.96 11.85 6.35
CA LEU A 167 -11.32 11.56 5.91
C LEU A 167 -11.72 10.08 6.01
N LEU A 168 -10.84 9.19 6.50
CA LEU A 168 -11.14 7.76 6.55
C LEU A 168 -12.31 7.42 7.51
N CYS A 169 -12.69 8.34 8.39
CA CYS A 169 -13.80 8.24 9.32
C CYS A 169 -15.15 8.72 8.76
N VAL A 170 -15.18 9.32 7.57
CA VAL A 170 -16.41 9.86 6.96
C VAL A 170 -16.70 9.18 5.62
N SER A 171 -17.96 9.16 5.22
CA SER A 171 -18.41 8.61 3.94
C SER A 171 -18.32 9.65 2.82
N ARG A 172 -18.44 9.17 1.58
CA ARG A 172 -18.50 10.03 0.38
C ARG A 172 -19.73 10.95 0.43
N GLU A 173 -20.85 10.45 0.94
CA GLU A 173 -22.10 11.20 1.08
C GLU A 173 -21.91 12.34 2.07
N GLU A 174 -21.36 12.08 3.25
CA GLU A 174 -21.06 13.08 4.29
C GLU A 174 -20.10 14.18 3.75
N ILE A 175 -19.12 13.81 2.93
CA ILE A 175 -18.22 14.76 2.27
C ILE A 175 -18.99 15.68 1.32
N ARG A 176 -19.85 15.12 0.45
CA ARG A 176 -20.63 15.88 -0.50
C ARG A 176 -21.66 16.78 0.17
N GLU A 177 -22.31 16.32 1.22
CA GLU A 177 -23.24 17.12 2.03
C GLU A 177 -22.53 18.30 2.67
N TYR A 178 -21.38 18.10 3.31
CA TYR A 178 -20.57 19.16 3.89
C TYR A 178 -20.20 20.24 2.85
N LEU A 179 -19.74 19.83 1.66
CA LEU A 179 -19.37 20.78 0.61
C LEU A 179 -20.58 21.56 0.10
N LYS A 180 -21.74 20.92 -0.07
CA LYS A 180 -22.99 21.58 -0.49
C LYS A 180 -23.48 22.57 0.54
N GLU A 181 -23.49 22.22 1.83
CA GLU A 181 -23.88 23.11 2.94
C GLU A 181 -22.98 24.35 3.03
N LYS A 182 -21.70 24.20 2.71
CA LYS A 182 -20.74 25.31 2.69
C LYS A 182 -20.71 26.11 1.38
N GLY A 183 -21.49 25.71 0.37
CA GLY A 183 -21.45 26.33 -0.95
C GLY A 183 -20.11 26.18 -1.67
N ILE A 184 -19.38 25.11 -1.41
CA ILE A 184 -18.06 24.84 -1.99
C ILE A 184 -18.23 24.00 -3.24
N SER A 185 -17.73 24.49 -4.38
CA SER A 185 -17.70 23.75 -5.64
C SER A 185 -16.47 22.83 -5.73
N TRP A 186 -16.59 21.79 -6.57
CA TRP A 186 -15.53 20.84 -6.88
C TRP A 186 -15.65 20.38 -8.34
N VAL A 187 -14.61 19.70 -8.83
CA VAL A 187 -14.61 19.11 -10.18
C VAL A 187 -15.02 17.64 -10.11
N GLU A 188 -15.87 17.20 -11.04
CA GLU A 188 -16.22 15.79 -11.16
C GLU A 188 -15.28 15.08 -12.14
N ASP A 189 -14.76 13.93 -11.73
CA ASP A 189 -13.85 13.10 -12.52
C ASP A 189 -14.65 12.15 -13.42
N SER A 190 -14.51 12.28 -14.74
CA SER A 190 -15.18 11.47 -15.75
C SER A 190 -14.69 10.01 -15.81
N SER A 191 -13.48 9.73 -15.33
CA SER A 191 -12.84 8.40 -15.43
C SER A 191 -13.41 7.33 -14.49
N ASN A 192 -14.32 7.71 -13.59
CA ASN A 192 -14.92 6.81 -12.60
C ASN A 192 -15.90 5.77 -13.19
N GLN A 193 -16.20 5.79 -14.50
CA GLN A 193 -17.27 4.96 -15.10
C GLN A 193 -16.78 3.64 -15.72
N ASP A 194 -15.48 3.46 -15.89
CA ASP A 194 -14.95 2.27 -16.57
C ASP A 194 -14.99 1.01 -15.67
N LEU A 195 -15.89 0.08 -16.01
CA LEU A 195 -16.10 -1.19 -15.29
C LEU A 195 -15.02 -2.26 -15.60
N SER A 196 -14.07 -2.00 -16.49
CA SER A 196 -12.95 -2.92 -16.73
C SER A 196 -12.06 -3.05 -15.49
N TYR A 197 -12.01 -2.03 -14.64
CA TYR A 197 -11.25 -2.02 -13.40
C TYR A 197 -12.02 -2.68 -12.26
N THR A 198 -11.41 -3.65 -11.59
CA THR A 198 -12.02 -4.38 -10.45
C THR A 198 -12.52 -3.44 -9.35
N ARG A 199 -11.82 -2.35 -9.05
CA ARG A 199 -12.26 -1.36 -8.05
C ARG A 199 -13.54 -0.66 -8.46
N ASN A 200 -13.67 -0.28 -9.74
CA ASN A 200 -14.90 0.36 -10.22
C ASN A 200 -16.09 -0.62 -10.16
N ARG A 201 -15.87 -1.91 -10.43
CA ARG A 201 -16.90 -2.95 -10.25
C ARG A 201 -17.31 -3.12 -8.79
N ILE A 202 -16.36 -3.11 -7.87
CA ILE A 202 -16.66 -3.15 -6.43
C ILE A 202 -17.51 -1.94 -6.03
N ARG A 203 -17.10 -0.74 -6.43
CA ARG A 203 -17.77 0.54 -6.14
C ARG A 203 -19.16 0.63 -6.71
N GLN A 204 -19.35 0.25 -7.98
CA GLN A 204 -20.58 0.51 -8.71
C GLN A 204 -21.58 -0.66 -8.69
N ILE A 205 -21.11 -1.87 -8.43
CA ILE A 205 -21.96 -3.06 -8.46
C ILE A 205 -22.01 -3.72 -7.09
N LEU A 206 -20.86 -4.13 -6.52
CA LEU A 206 -20.84 -4.96 -5.33
C LEU A 206 -21.30 -4.20 -4.08
N ILE A 207 -20.73 -3.03 -3.81
CA ILE A 207 -21.11 -2.21 -2.64
C ILE A 207 -22.60 -1.85 -2.67
N PRO A 208 -23.18 -1.33 -3.77
CA PRO A 208 -24.61 -1.04 -3.83
C PRO A 208 -25.51 -2.27 -3.59
N GLN A 209 -25.14 -3.46 -4.06
CA GLN A 209 -25.87 -4.70 -3.75
C GLN A 209 -25.78 -5.06 -2.27
N MET A 210 -24.62 -4.88 -1.65
CA MET A 210 -24.46 -5.11 -0.20
C MET A 210 -25.25 -4.10 0.63
N GLU A 211 -25.34 -2.83 0.18
CA GLU A 211 -26.11 -1.78 0.84
C GLU A 211 -27.61 -2.03 0.79
N GLN A 212 -28.11 -2.69 -0.26
CA GLN A 212 -29.52 -3.16 -0.30
C GLN A 212 -29.82 -4.20 0.79
N MET A 213 -28.84 -5.04 1.15
CA MET A 213 -28.98 -6.00 2.24
C MET A 213 -28.79 -5.32 3.62
N ASN A 214 -27.85 -4.41 3.72
CA ASN A 214 -27.57 -3.66 4.93
C ASN A 214 -27.00 -2.25 4.59
N PRO A 215 -27.79 -1.18 4.76
CA PRO A 215 -27.36 0.18 4.47
C PRO A 215 -26.10 0.63 5.22
N ARG A 216 -25.75 -0.04 6.32
CA ARG A 216 -24.54 0.27 7.12
C ARG A 216 -23.33 -0.59 6.76
N VAL A 217 -23.37 -1.36 5.69
CA VAL A 217 -22.30 -2.33 5.35
C VAL A 217 -20.94 -1.66 5.18
N VAL A 218 -20.86 -0.50 4.54
CA VAL A 218 -19.60 0.27 4.38
C VAL A 218 -19.02 0.62 5.76
N SER A 219 -19.85 1.07 6.69
CA SER A 219 -19.42 1.38 8.06
C SER A 219 -18.97 0.11 8.81
N HIS A 220 -19.67 -1.00 8.66
CA HIS A 220 -19.29 -2.28 9.28
C HIS A 220 -17.97 -2.80 8.74
N ILE A 221 -17.72 -2.71 7.43
CA ILE A 221 -16.42 -3.07 6.82
C ILE A 221 -15.31 -2.18 7.39
N GLY A 222 -15.55 -0.87 7.50
CA GLY A 222 -14.59 0.06 8.10
C GLY A 222 -14.26 -0.28 9.55
N THR A 223 -15.27 -0.61 10.36
CA THR A 223 -15.08 -1.05 11.76
C THR A 223 -14.27 -2.35 11.82
N THR A 224 -14.61 -3.33 11.01
CA THR A 224 -13.86 -4.61 10.92
C THR A 224 -12.40 -4.37 10.52
N ALA A 225 -12.17 -3.53 9.52
CA ALA A 225 -10.82 -3.16 9.10
C ALA A 225 -10.02 -2.49 10.23
N GLY A 226 -10.66 -1.64 11.03
CA GLY A 226 -10.04 -1.04 12.20
C GLY A 226 -9.62 -2.08 13.25
N TYR A 227 -10.46 -3.08 13.53
CA TYR A 227 -10.10 -4.19 14.42
C TYR A 227 -8.96 -5.04 13.85
N MET A 228 -9.01 -5.38 12.56
CA MET A 228 -7.93 -6.11 11.89
C MET A 228 -6.62 -5.31 11.93
N GLY A 229 -6.71 -3.98 11.83
CA GLY A 229 -5.59 -3.08 11.99
C GLY A 229 -4.89 -3.21 13.34
N LYS A 230 -5.65 -3.20 14.42
CA LYS A 230 -5.12 -3.36 15.80
C LYS A 230 -4.51 -4.75 16.02
N ILE A 231 -5.14 -5.79 15.47
CA ILE A 231 -4.61 -7.16 15.54
C ILE A 231 -3.29 -7.25 14.79
N GLU A 232 -3.22 -6.71 13.57
CA GLU A 232 -1.99 -6.71 12.76
C GLU A 232 -0.86 -5.97 13.46
N GLU A 233 -1.12 -4.79 14.03
CA GLU A 233 -0.15 -4.00 14.79
C GLU A 233 0.40 -4.79 15.98
N TYR A 234 -0.47 -5.44 16.75
CA TYR A 234 -0.05 -6.30 17.86
C TYR A 234 0.83 -7.46 17.37
N LEU A 235 0.45 -8.13 16.28
CA LEU A 235 1.23 -9.24 15.72
C LEU A 235 2.58 -8.78 15.19
N GLU A 236 2.64 -7.61 14.53
CA GLU A 236 3.89 -6.99 14.08
C GLU A 236 4.81 -6.65 15.26
N GLU A 237 4.28 -6.07 16.34
CA GLU A 237 5.07 -5.79 17.57
C GLU A 237 5.63 -7.05 18.21
N GLN A 238 4.83 -8.13 18.31
CA GLN A 238 5.32 -9.40 18.85
C GLN A 238 6.40 -10.02 17.93
N ALA A 239 6.19 -9.95 16.61
CA ALA A 239 7.17 -10.42 15.65
C ALA A 239 8.49 -9.65 15.73
N ASP A 240 8.43 -8.35 16.03
CA ASP A 240 9.63 -7.51 16.20
C ASP A 240 10.48 -7.96 17.40
N LYS A 241 9.84 -8.30 18.51
CA LYS A 241 10.51 -8.85 19.68
C LYS A 241 11.18 -10.19 19.35
N LEU A 242 10.45 -11.10 18.69
CA LEU A 242 10.99 -12.40 18.29
C LEU A 242 12.10 -12.25 17.23
N TYR A 243 11.95 -11.32 16.30
CA TYR A 243 13.00 -10.99 15.33
C TYR A 243 14.31 -10.61 16.03
N GLY A 244 14.25 -9.77 17.07
CA GLY A 244 15.43 -9.42 17.88
C GLY A 244 16.08 -10.62 18.59
N ASN A 245 15.28 -11.62 18.97
CA ASN A 245 15.77 -12.80 19.69
C ASN A 245 16.36 -13.89 18.77
N TYR A 246 15.72 -14.08 17.61
CA TYR A 246 15.99 -15.22 16.73
C TYR A 246 16.73 -14.87 15.44
N VAL A 247 16.79 -13.60 15.04
CA VAL A 247 17.40 -13.19 13.76
C VAL A 247 18.66 -12.36 13.99
N LYS A 248 19.74 -12.73 13.31
CA LYS A 248 20.99 -11.96 13.29
C LYS A 248 21.38 -11.62 11.87
N LYS A 249 21.65 -10.34 11.61
CA LYS A 249 22.26 -9.90 10.34
C LYS A 249 23.77 -10.16 10.41
N GLN A 250 24.29 -10.90 9.42
CA GLN A 250 25.72 -11.16 9.24
C GLN A 250 26.12 -10.77 7.83
N LYS A 251 26.81 -9.63 7.67
CA LYS A 251 27.13 -9.03 6.35
C LYS A 251 25.85 -8.83 5.53
N GLU A 252 25.74 -9.51 4.39
CA GLU A 252 24.60 -9.45 3.46
C GLU A 252 23.58 -10.58 3.68
N GLN A 253 23.70 -11.33 4.81
CA GLN A 253 22.85 -12.49 5.10
C GLN A 253 22.12 -12.31 6.43
N TYR A 254 20.99 -13.01 6.55
CA TYR A 254 20.22 -13.10 7.79
C TYR A 254 20.22 -14.55 8.26
N VAL A 255 20.70 -14.76 9.46
CA VAL A 255 20.72 -16.06 10.13
C VAL A 255 19.54 -16.12 11.08
N VAL A 256 18.64 -17.07 10.86
CA VAL A 256 17.46 -17.32 11.68
C VAL A 256 17.71 -18.59 12.48
N LYS A 257 17.66 -18.49 13.79
CA LYS A 257 17.88 -19.61 14.69
C LYS A 257 16.76 -20.65 14.55
N ARG A 258 17.11 -21.94 14.65
CA ARG A 258 16.18 -23.06 14.57
C ARG A 258 15.09 -23.00 15.64
N GLU A 259 15.39 -22.44 16.80
CA GLU A 259 14.48 -22.32 17.94
C GLU A 259 13.23 -21.50 17.63
N LEU A 260 13.24 -20.69 16.57
CA LEU A 260 12.04 -20.02 16.07
C LEU A 260 10.92 -21.02 15.73
N SER A 261 11.26 -22.25 15.36
CA SER A 261 10.28 -23.32 15.11
C SER A 261 9.44 -23.73 16.33
N GLY A 262 9.89 -23.40 17.54
CA GLY A 262 9.14 -23.60 18.79
C GLY A 262 8.07 -22.53 19.06
N GLU A 263 8.08 -21.41 18.33
CA GLU A 263 7.10 -20.36 18.48
C GLU A 263 5.78 -20.72 17.80
N LYS A 264 4.70 -19.99 18.14
CA LYS A 264 3.39 -20.18 17.49
C LYS A 264 3.51 -19.99 15.98
N ASP A 265 2.84 -20.82 15.21
CA ASP A 265 2.91 -20.88 13.75
C ASP A 265 2.74 -19.51 13.07
N ILE A 266 1.75 -18.74 13.52
CA ILE A 266 1.52 -17.38 13.01
C ILE A 266 2.72 -16.46 13.27
N MET A 267 3.41 -16.60 14.38
CA MET A 267 4.58 -15.78 14.73
C MET A 267 5.79 -16.14 13.89
N GLN A 268 5.99 -17.43 13.60
CA GLN A 268 7.02 -17.86 12.65
C GLN A 268 6.81 -17.20 11.30
N GLU A 269 5.56 -17.20 10.78
CA GLU A 269 5.23 -16.57 9.50
C GLU A 269 5.51 -15.05 9.49
N TYR A 270 5.19 -14.35 10.58
CA TYR A 270 5.43 -12.89 10.67
C TYR A 270 6.92 -12.57 10.73
N VAL A 271 7.71 -13.31 11.54
CA VAL A 271 9.16 -13.14 11.62
C VAL A 271 9.82 -13.42 10.26
N LEU A 272 9.49 -14.56 9.63
CA LEU A 272 10.05 -14.94 8.33
C LEU A 272 9.67 -13.95 7.24
N ARG A 273 8.41 -13.45 7.21
CA ARG A 273 7.98 -12.39 6.30
C ARG A 273 8.82 -11.13 6.48
N LYS A 274 9.09 -10.73 7.71
CA LYS A 274 9.94 -9.58 8.01
C LYS A 274 11.36 -9.78 7.51
N VAL A 275 11.98 -10.94 7.79
CA VAL A 275 13.32 -11.28 7.29
C VAL A 275 13.37 -11.19 5.77
N LEU A 276 12.42 -11.82 5.07
CA LEU A 276 12.36 -11.80 3.61
C LEU A 276 12.17 -10.39 3.06
N THR A 277 11.30 -9.59 3.68
CA THR A 277 11.05 -8.20 3.27
C THR A 277 12.31 -7.35 3.41
N VAL A 278 13.02 -7.47 4.53
CA VAL A 278 14.27 -6.72 4.77
C VAL A 278 15.38 -7.20 3.83
N ALA A 279 15.53 -8.51 3.64
CA ALA A 279 16.52 -9.07 2.73
C ALA A 279 16.28 -8.67 1.26
N ALA A 280 15.02 -8.59 0.84
CA ALA A 280 14.62 -8.17 -0.50
C ALA A 280 14.68 -6.64 -0.72
N GLY A 281 14.66 -5.86 0.36
CA GLY A 281 14.48 -4.40 0.34
C GLY A 281 13.07 -3.95 -0.08
N LYS A 282 12.13 -4.88 -0.24
CA LYS A 282 10.73 -4.61 -0.63
C LYS A 282 9.83 -5.81 -0.33
N ARG A 283 8.54 -5.52 -0.06
CA ARG A 283 7.52 -6.53 0.26
C ARG A 283 6.82 -7.12 -0.98
N LYS A 284 6.83 -6.41 -2.11
CA LYS A 284 6.16 -6.84 -3.34
C LYS A 284 6.70 -8.22 -3.75
N ASP A 285 5.84 -9.10 -4.26
CA ASP A 285 6.15 -10.45 -4.75
C ASP A 285 6.62 -11.49 -3.70
N ILE A 286 6.69 -11.11 -2.41
CA ILE A 286 6.86 -12.08 -1.32
C ILE A 286 5.47 -12.61 -0.96
N SER A 287 5.14 -13.79 -1.49
CA SER A 287 3.85 -14.45 -1.29
C SER A 287 3.88 -15.43 -0.12
N ARG A 288 2.69 -15.92 0.28
CA ARG A 288 2.53 -16.94 1.31
C ARG A 288 3.34 -18.21 1.02
N ILE A 289 3.36 -18.64 -0.25
CA ILE A 289 4.15 -19.81 -0.67
C ILE A 289 5.63 -19.66 -0.31
N HIS A 290 6.22 -18.48 -0.52
CA HIS A 290 7.62 -18.23 -0.17
C HIS A 290 7.86 -18.33 1.35
N ILE A 291 6.92 -17.80 2.15
CA ILE A 291 7.00 -17.86 3.62
C ILE A 291 6.89 -19.32 4.10
N GLU A 292 5.93 -20.08 3.57
CA GLU A 292 5.74 -21.50 3.90
C GLU A 292 6.96 -22.34 3.49
N THR A 293 7.51 -22.09 2.30
CA THR A 293 8.73 -22.76 1.83
C THR A 293 9.90 -22.50 2.80
N VAL A 294 10.11 -21.26 3.20
CA VAL A 294 11.18 -20.88 4.12
C VAL A 294 10.93 -21.45 5.53
N LYS A 295 9.67 -21.50 5.97
CA LYS A 295 9.27 -22.11 7.24
C LYS A 295 9.59 -23.61 7.29
N MET A 296 9.34 -24.34 6.20
CA MET A 296 9.72 -25.76 6.10
C MET A 296 11.24 -25.96 6.22
N LEU A 297 12.03 -25.03 5.72
CA LEU A 297 13.49 -25.09 5.83
C LEU A 297 14.01 -24.94 7.27
N LEU A 298 13.24 -24.36 8.22
CA LEU A 298 13.65 -24.26 9.63
C LEU A 298 13.97 -25.62 10.26
N LEU A 299 13.26 -26.67 9.84
CA LEU A 299 13.40 -28.04 10.36
C LEU A 299 14.03 -29.00 9.37
N ALA A 300 14.40 -28.55 8.18
CA ALA A 300 15.01 -29.38 7.14
C ALA A 300 16.45 -29.77 7.48
N ASP A 301 17.00 -30.74 6.77
CA ASP A 301 18.38 -31.17 6.90
C ASP A 301 19.36 -30.13 6.34
N THR A 302 20.57 -30.11 6.88
CA THR A 302 21.66 -29.26 6.41
C THR A 302 21.91 -29.46 4.92
N GLY A 303 22.01 -28.37 4.18
CA GLY A 303 22.15 -28.37 2.71
C GLY A 303 20.84 -28.22 1.94
N SER A 304 19.68 -28.39 2.60
CA SER A 304 18.38 -28.06 2.00
C SER A 304 18.32 -26.58 1.63
N ARG A 305 17.78 -26.27 0.44
CA ARG A 305 17.75 -24.87 -0.05
C ARG A 305 16.51 -24.58 -0.88
N ALA A 306 16.13 -23.30 -0.93
CA ALA A 306 15.05 -22.79 -1.77
C ALA A 306 15.45 -21.47 -2.43
N PHE A 307 15.02 -21.28 -3.68
CA PHE A 307 15.17 -20.04 -4.42
C PHE A 307 13.95 -19.16 -4.21
N LEU A 308 14.18 -17.86 -4.06
CA LEU A 308 13.20 -16.87 -3.68
C LEU A 308 13.24 -15.69 -4.68
N PRO A 309 12.20 -14.84 -4.72
CA PRO A 309 12.22 -13.63 -5.53
C PRO A 309 13.43 -12.74 -5.24
N TYR A 310 13.76 -11.88 -6.20
CA TYR A 310 14.85 -10.88 -6.12
C TYR A 310 16.25 -11.48 -6.00
N GLY A 311 16.42 -12.73 -6.45
CA GLY A 311 17.70 -13.42 -6.37
C GLY A 311 18.11 -13.80 -4.96
N LEU A 312 17.15 -13.84 -4.03
CA LEU A 312 17.35 -14.38 -2.71
C LEU A 312 17.35 -15.92 -2.75
N GLN A 313 18.07 -16.49 -1.79
CA GLN A 313 18.09 -17.91 -1.49
C GLN A 313 17.96 -18.11 0.01
N ALA A 314 17.26 -19.14 0.42
CA ALA A 314 17.25 -19.64 1.78
C ALA A 314 17.85 -21.02 1.83
N TRP A 315 18.69 -21.32 2.84
CA TRP A 315 19.30 -22.65 3.02
C TRP A 315 19.53 -22.99 4.47
N GLN A 316 19.62 -24.28 4.75
CA GLN A 316 19.98 -24.79 6.09
C GLN A 316 21.49 -24.93 6.21
N GLU A 317 22.05 -24.32 7.25
CA GLU A 317 23.48 -24.33 7.55
C GLU A 317 23.70 -24.44 9.06
N TYR A 318 24.44 -25.49 9.51
CA TYR A 318 24.73 -25.73 10.92
C TYR A 318 23.51 -25.62 11.86
N GLY A 319 22.39 -26.16 11.45
CA GLY A 319 21.16 -26.15 12.24
C GLY A 319 20.39 -24.82 12.26
N ASN A 320 20.83 -23.80 11.50
CA ASN A 320 20.13 -22.52 11.37
C ASN A 320 19.68 -22.31 9.92
N LEU A 321 18.63 -21.53 9.76
CA LEU A 321 18.18 -21.07 8.45
C LEU A 321 18.93 -19.80 8.08
N VAL A 322 19.56 -19.79 6.91
CA VAL A 322 20.27 -18.63 6.37
C VAL A 322 19.51 -18.10 5.16
N ILE A 323 19.33 -16.78 5.08
CA ILE A 323 18.67 -16.08 3.98
C ILE A 323 19.61 -15.00 3.45
N GLY A 324 19.91 -15.04 2.16
CA GLY A 324 20.82 -14.08 1.52
C GLY A 324 20.72 -14.12 0.00
N ARG A 325 21.59 -13.38 -0.67
CA ARG A 325 21.67 -13.44 -2.12
C ARG A 325 22.41 -14.69 -2.57
N ALA A 326 21.88 -15.38 -3.57
CA ALA A 326 22.55 -16.51 -4.20
C ALA A 326 23.89 -16.05 -4.82
N LYS A 327 24.96 -16.84 -4.67
CA LYS A 327 26.22 -16.62 -5.38
C LYS A 327 25.99 -16.79 -6.88
N GLU A 328 26.66 -15.99 -7.72
CA GLU A 328 26.47 -16.01 -9.18
C GLU A 328 26.69 -17.41 -9.78
N GLU A 329 27.70 -18.14 -9.30
CA GLU A 329 27.97 -19.53 -9.73
C GLU A 329 26.82 -20.51 -9.45
N GLU A 330 25.98 -20.24 -8.47
CA GLU A 330 24.80 -21.09 -8.14
C GLU A 330 23.58 -20.72 -8.95
N ARG A 331 23.48 -19.48 -9.46
CA ARG A 331 22.41 -19.05 -10.39
C ARG A 331 22.49 -19.76 -11.73
N GLU A 332 23.68 -19.97 -12.27
CA GLU A 332 23.87 -20.68 -13.53
C GLU A 332 23.50 -22.17 -13.43
N LYS A 333 23.75 -22.80 -12.27
CA LYS A 333 23.37 -24.20 -12.03
C LYS A 333 21.86 -24.39 -11.80
N ALA A 334 21.15 -23.37 -11.38
CA ALA A 334 19.71 -23.38 -11.18
C ALA A 334 18.92 -23.00 -12.46
N SER A 335 19.57 -22.76 -13.58
CA SER A 335 18.88 -22.63 -14.86
C SER A 335 18.18 -23.96 -15.15
N LEU A 336 16.86 -23.98 -15.00
CA LEU A 336 16.01 -25.11 -15.32
C LEU A 336 16.23 -25.49 -16.77
N LYS A 337 16.88 -26.63 -17.02
CA LYS A 337 16.95 -27.21 -18.34
C LYS A 337 15.58 -27.80 -18.65
N PHE A 338 14.72 -27.02 -19.28
CA PHE A 338 13.48 -27.53 -19.83
C PHE A 338 13.83 -28.47 -21.00
N ARG A 339 13.45 -29.73 -20.87
CA ARG A 339 13.37 -30.65 -22.02
C ARG A 339 11.92 -30.59 -22.50
N ILE A 340 11.72 -30.02 -23.67
CA ILE A 340 10.44 -30.08 -24.36
C ILE A 340 10.38 -31.45 -25.08
N PHE A 341 9.44 -32.28 -24.66
CA PHE A 341 9.15 -33.56 -25.36
C PHE A 341 7.89 -33.35 -26.19
N PRO A 342 7.80 -33.97 -27.38
CA PRO A 342 6.55 -34.04 -28.13
C PRO A 342 5.48 -34.72 -27.24
N TYR A 343 4.32 -34.09 -27.15
CA TYR A 343 3.22 -34.57 -26.32
C TYR A 343 2.38 -35.61 -27.04
N GLU A 344 2.31 -36.83 -26.55
CA GLU A 344 1.30 -37.83 -26.93
C GLU A 344 0.27 -37.96 -25.82
N LYS A 345 -0.99 -37.73 -26.17
CA LYS A 345 -2.17 -37.56 -25.26
C LYS A 345 -2.40 -38.70 -24.24
N GLN A 346 -1.71 -39.84 -24.39
CA GLN A 346 -1.91 -41.06 -23.58
C GLN A 346 -0.93 -41.20 -22.38
N GLN A 347 -0.03 -40.26 -22.15
CA GLN A 347 1.07 -40.41 -21.17
C GLN A 347 1.03 -39.50 -19.96
N ILE A 348 -0.07 -38.82 -19.66
CA ILE A 348 -0.17 -38.00 -18.45
C ILE A 348 -0.66 -38.85 -17.28
N PRO A 349 0.14 -39.06 -16.22
CA PRO A 349 -0.35 -39.64 -14.97
C PRO A 349 -1.36 -38.68 -14.31
N GLU A 350 -2.50 -39.23 -13.87
CA GLU A 350 -3.61 -38.45 -13.24
C GLU A 350 -3.25 -37.61 -11.99
N LYS A 351 -1.98 -37.51 -11.58
CA LYS A 351 -1.52 -36.86 -10.38
C LYS A 351 -0.38 -35.85 -10.56
N THR A 352 -0.17 -35.27 -11.73
CA THR A 352 0.79 -34.19 -11.92
C THR A 352 0.06 -32.84 -12.03
N TYR A 353 0.28 -31.92 -11.09
CA TYR A 353 -0.18 -30.55 -11.20
C TYR A 353 0.57 -29.85 -12.34
N THR A 354 -0.01 -29.81 -13.51
CA THR A 354 0.42 -28.95 -14.61
C THR A 354 -0.36 -27.65 -14.55
N LYS A 355 0.34 -26.52 -14.27
CA LYS A 355 -0.21 -25.20 -14.53
C LYS A 355 -0.13 -24.96 -16.04
N TRP A 356 -1.27 -24.89 -16.68
CA TRP A 356 -1.39 -24.39 -18.03
C TRP A 356 -1.34 -22.87 -17.98
N PHE A 357 -0.51 -22.25 -18.80
CA PHE A 357 -0.53 -20.83 -19.09
C PHE A 357 -1.31 -20.65 -20.38
N ASP A 358 -2.46 -19.94 -20.30
CA ASP A 358 -3.10 -19.33 -21.44
C ASP A 358 -2.42 -17.98 -21.73
#